data_541e79f49a35744b52d8f1a2a08130e6
#
_entry.id   541e79f49a35744b52d8f1a2a08130e6
#
_cell.length_a   1.000
_cell.length_b   1.000
_cell.length_c   1.000
_cell.angle_alpha   90.00
_cell.angle_beta   90.00
_cell.angle_gamma   90.00
#
_symmetry.space_group_name_H-M   'P 1'
#
loop_
_entity.id
_entity.type
_entity.pdbx_description
1 polymer ?
#
loop_
_entity_poly.entity_id
_entity_poly.type
_entity_poly.pdbx_seq_one_letter_code
_entity_poly.pdbx_strand_id
1 'polypeptide(L)'
;SYYLHYFARQQPDLNWQSPKVRAEIYDILRFWLDKGVDGFRLDSIPYIAKDTSFPEIDLRKYPDVFPYYSLGPHLHDYLHEMNREVFSRYDCTTVGEGSKTAPEEGWKFIAPERQELDMLYHFGAADIRNETEADDPATGIPYSLLALKRMYAEWDAAVGDGGPTP
;
A
#
# COMPACT_ATOMS: atom_id res chain seq x y z
N SER A 1 7.59 11.49 -26.73
CA SER A 1 7.06 11.72 -25.38
C SER A 1 7.41 10.57 -24.48
N TYR A 2 7.59 10.84 -23.20
CA TYR A 2 7.89 9.86 -22.15
C TYR A 2 6.66 9.74 -21.24
N TYR A 3 6.53 8.60 -20.56
CA TYR A 3 5.56 8.38 -19.49
C TYR A 3 6.20 7.58 -18.37
N LEU A 4 5.72 7.76 -17.16
CA LEU A 4 6.16 6.98 -16.01
C LEU A 4 5.51 5.61 -16.03
N HIS A 5 6.27 4.58 -15.74
CA HIS A 5 5.78 3.24 -15.39
C HIS A 5 6.70 2.61 -14.34
N TYR A 6 6.12 2.05 -13.33
CA TYR A 6 6.84 1.36 -12.26
C TYR A 6 7.07 -0.10 -12.57
N PHE A 7 6.01 -0.71 -13.05
CA PHE A 7 5.96 -2.12 -13.41
C PHE A 7 6.24 -2.29 -14.91
N ALA A 8 5.45 -3.09 -15.58
CA ALA A 8 5.67 -3.34 -16.99
C ALA A 8 5.44 -2.09 -17.85
N ARG A 9 6.15 -1.99 -18.97
CA ARG A 9 6.01 -0.90 -19.94
C ARG A 9 4.56 -0.67 -20.40
N GLN A 10 3.73 -1.70 -20.37
CA GLN A 10 2.32 -1.66 -20.74
C GLN A 10 1.41 -1.12 -19.62
N GLN A 11 1.96 -0.85 -18.43
CA GLN A 11 1.24 -0.36 -17.26
C GLN A 11 1.67 1.08 -16.93
N PRO A 12 1.18 2.08 -17.68
CA PRO A 12 1.49 3.48 -17.40
C PRO A 12 0.95 3.88 -16.03
N ASP A 13 1.75 4.67 -15.32
CA ASP A 13 1.37 5.19 -14.02
C ASP A 13 0.39 6.36 -14.19
N LEU A 14 -0.72 6.33 -13.49
CA LEU A 14 -1.73 7.37 -13.57
C LEU A 14 -1.33 8.60 -12.76
N ASN A 15 -1.63 9.77 -13.30
CA ASN A 15 -1.37 11.03 -12.60
C ASN A 15 -2.49 11.35 -11.58
N TRP A 16 -2.34 10.88 -10.35
CA TRP A 16 -3.29 11.12 -9.26
C TRP A 16 -3.39 12.58 -8.82
N GLN A 17 -2.45 13.45 -9.18
CA GLN A 17 -2.59 14.89 -8.95
C GLN A 17 -3.71 15.50 -9.81
N SER A 18 -4.07 14.84 -10.91
CA SER A 18 -5.16 15.28 -11.76
C SER A 18 -6.53 14.97 -11.13
N PRO A 19 -7.35 15.97 -10.78
CA PRO A 19 -8.70 15.72 -10.27
C PRO A 19 -9.58 14.96 -11.25
N LYS A 20 -9.33 15.10 -12.55
CA LYS A 20 -10.06 14.36 -13.59
C LYS A 20 -9.76 12.86 -13.53
N VAL A 21 -8.49 12.49 -13.33
CA VAL A 21 -8.11 11.09 -13.19
C VAL A 21 -8.77 10.49 -11.94
N ARG A 22 -8.75 11.19 -10.82
CA ARG A 22 -9.41 10.73 -9.59
C ARG A 22 -10.92 10.56 -9.80
N ALA A 23 -11.57 11.52 -10.42
CA ALA A 23 -13.01 11.43 -10.70
C ALA A 23 -13.37 10.20 -11.56
N GLU A 24 -12.60 9.92 -12.61
CA GLU A 24 -12.79 8.72 -13.45
C GLU A 24 -12.58 7.42 -12.66
N ILE A 25 -11.58 7.36 -11.77
CA ILE A 25 -11.37 6.21 -10.90
C ILE A 25 -12.57 6.02 -9.96
N TYR A 26 -13.08 7.11 -9.36
CA TYR A 26 -14.24 7.03 -8.47
C TYR A 26 -15.51 6.59 -9.22
N ASP A 27 -15.67 6.99 -10.48
CA ASP A 27 -16.78 6.52 -11.32
C ASP A 27 -16.67 5.03 -11.63
N ILE A 28 -15.46 4.52 -11.87
CA ILE A 28 -15.20 3.07 -12.04
C ILE A 28 -15.55 2.31 -10.76
N LEU A 29 -15.15 2.80 -9.60
CA LEU A 29 -15.46 2.15 -8.32
C LEU A 29 -16.98 2.12 -8.08
N ARG A 30 -17.67 3.25 -8.26
CA ARG A 30 -19.14 3.34 -8.15
C ARG A 30 -19.84 2.39 -9.12
N PHE A 31 -19.38 2.33 -10.37
CA PHE A 31 -19.94 1.42 -11.36
C PHE A 31 -19.95 -0.04 -10.91
N TRP A 32 -18.88 -0.51 -10.28
CA TRP A 32 -18.82 -1.89 -9.81
C TRP A 32 -19.62 -2.11 -8.53
N LEU A 33 -19.63 -1.16 -7.59
CA LEU A 33 -20.45 -1.21 -6.40
C LEU A 33 -21.96 -1.22 -6.74
N ASP A 34 -22.38 -0.40 -7.71
CA ASP A 34 -23.76 -0.39 -8.22
C ASP A 34 -24.17 -1.72 -8.88
N LYS A 35 -23.20 -2.51 -9.32
CA LYS A 35 -23.42 -3.87 -9.83
C LYS A 35 -23.42 -4.96 -8.74
N GLY A 36 -23.23 -4.59 -7.48
CA GLY A 36 -23.29 -5.50 -6.35
C GLY A 36 -21.95 -6.15 -5.98
N VAL A 37 -20.82 -5.51 -6.30
CA VAL A 37 -19.52 -5.92 -5.75
C VAL A 37 -19.48 -5.48 -4.29
N ASP A 38 -19.03 -6.37 -3.39
CA ASP A 38 -19.03 -6.15 -1.93
C ASP A 38 -17.78 -5.41 -1.43
N GLY A 39 -16.84 -5.08 -2.30
CA GLY A 39 -15.65 -4.33 -1.92
C GLY A 39 -14.51 -4.43 -2.92
N PHE A 40 -13.35 -3.88 -2.54
CA PHE A 40 -12.17 -3.82 -3.40
C PHE A 40 -10.90 -4.17 -2.67
N ARG A 41 -10.03 -4.89 -3.35
CA ARG A 41 -8.61 -4.92 -3.07
C ARG A 41 -7.92 -3.87 -3.93
N LEU A 42 -7.27 -2.90 -3.29
CA LEU A 42 -6.56 -1.80 -3.95
C LEU A 42 -5.10 -2.19 -4.15
N ASP A 43 -4.75 -2.40 -5.41
CA ASP A 43 -3.43 -2.86 -5.84
C ASP A 43 -2.37 -1.79 -5.61
N SER A 44 -1.23 -2.18 -5.02
CA SER A 44 -0.02 -1.36 -4.93
C SER A 44 -0.29 0.08 -4.43
N ILE A 45 -1.15 0.22 -3.42
CA ILE A 45 -1.70 1.52 -3.00
C ILE A 45 -0.63 2.56 -2.61
N PRO A 46 0.55 2.22 -2.06
CA PRO A 46 1.59 3.20 -1.76
C PRO A 46 2.11 3.96 -2.97
N TYR A 47 1.93 3.42 -4.17
CA TYR A 47 2.47 4.00 -5.40
C TYR A 47 1.56 5.02 -6.08
N ILE A 48 0.32 5.23 -5.62
CA ILE A 48 -0.56 6.23 -6.24
C ILE A 48 -0.09 7.68 -6.04
N ALA A 49 0.68 7.93 -4.97
CA ALA A 49 1.28 9.23 -4.71
C ALA A 49 2.82 9.15 -4.68
N LYS A 50 3.46 10.06 -5.36
CA LYS A 50 4.92 10.11 -5.56
C LYS A 50 5.42 11.55 -5.70
N ASP A 51 6.73 11.72 -5.57
CA ASP A 51 7.37 12.99 -5.89
C ASP A 51 7.37 13.21 -7.41
N THR A 52 6.55 14.14 -7.87
CA THR A 52 6.41 14.47 -9.30
C THR A 52 7.48 15.43 -9.81
N SER A 53 8.44 15.83 -9.00
CA SER A 53 9.63 16.53 -9.47
C SER A 53 10.57 15.61 -10.25
N PHE A 54 10.34 14.29 -10.17
CA PHE A 54 11.16 13.25 -10.81
C PHE A 54 12.65 13.42 -10.55
N PRO A 55 13.09 13.44 -9.28
CA PRO A 55 14.49 13.63 -8.94
C PRO A 55 15.36 12.55 -9.58
N GLU A 56 16.57 12.93 -9.98
CA GLU A 56 17.56 11.96 -10.43
C GLU A 56 17.97 11.05 -9.27
N ILE A 57 17.89 9.75 -9.48
CA ILE A 57 18.22 8.73 -8.48
C ILE A 57 19.51 8.05 -8.87
N ASP A 58 20.52 8.09 -8.01
CA ASP A 58 21.72 7.27 -8.19
C ASP A 58 21.42 5.82 -7.74
N LEU A 59 21.04 4.98 -8.68
CA LEU A 59 20.72 3.57 -8.44
C LEU A 59 21.91 2.74 -7.91
N ARG A 60 23.13 3.25 -7.99
CA ARG A 60 24.31 2.60 -7.38
C ARG A 60 24.32 2.83 -5.87
N LYS A 61 23.86 4.00 -5.43
CA LYS A 61 23.74 4.38 -4.02
C LYS A 61 22.42 3.94 -3.42
N TYR A 62 21.36 3.96 -4.23
CA TYR A 62 19.99 3.64 -3.82
C TYR A 62 19.42 2.58 -4.79
N PRO A 63 19.68 1.31 -4.55
CA PRO A 63 19.22 0.23 -5.44
C PRO A 63 17.71 0.08 -5.49
N ASP A 64 17.00 0.64 -4.52
CA ASP A 64 15.56 0.64 -4.44
C ASP A 64 14.98 2.03 -4.71
N VAL A 65 14.07 2.11 -5.68
CA VAL A 65 13.39 3.36 -6.06
C VAL A 65 12.13 3.63 -5.22
N PHE A 66 11.69 2.67 -4.41
CA PHE A 66 10.48 2.78 -3.61
C PHE A 66 10.40 4.07 -2.78
N PRO A 67 11.46 4.51 -2.05
CA PRO A 67 11.38 5.72 -1.24
C PRO A 67 11.11 7.01 -2.04
N TYR A 68 11.32 6.98 -3.35
CA TYR A 68 11.15 8.16 -4.21
C TYR A 68 9.81 8.21 -4.90
N TYR A 69 9.22 7.05 -5.15
CA TYR A 69 8.04 6.96 -6.00
C TYR A 69 6.85 6.28 -5.30
N SER A 70 6.88 6.22 -3.99
CA SER A 70 5.79 5.71 -3.15
C SER A 70 5.64 6.57 -1.91
N LEU A 71 4.54 6.40 -1.20
CA LEU A 71 4.22 7.12 0.04
C LEU A 71 4.42 8.63 -0.09
N GLY A 72 4.23 9.17 -1.31
CA GLY A 72 4.48 10.57 -1.62
C GLY A 72 3.46 11.51 -0.98
N PRO A 73 3.70 12.82 -1.12
CA PRO A 73 2.77 13.84 -0.64
C PRO A 73 1.35 13.58 -1.16
N HIS A 74 0.34 13.83 -0.33
CA HIS A 74 -1.07 13.67 -0.66
C HIS A 74 -1.58 12.23 -0.80
N LEU A 75 -0.79 11.18 -0.49
CA LEU A 75 -1.28 9.81 -0.53
C LEU A 75 -2.54 9.65 0.31
N HIS A 76 -2.45 10.02 1.56
CA HIS A 76 -3.55 9.92 2.51
C HIS A 76 -4.71 10.88 2.17
N ASP A 77 -4.42 12.06 1.60
CA ASP A 77 -5.47 12.95 1.10
C ASP A 77 -6.29 12.27 -0.01
N TYR A 78 -5.64 11.54 -0.92
CA TYR A 78 -6.32 10.80 -1.99
C TYR A 78 -7.14 9.63 -1.46
N LEU A 79 -6.63 8.90 -0.47
CA LEU A 79 -7.37 7.79 0.15
C LEU A 79 -8.58 8.30 0.94
N HIS A 80 -8.41 9.35 1.71
CA HIS A 80 -9.52 9.99 2.41
C HIS A 80 -10.57 10.55 1.43
N GLU A 81 -10.13 11.20 0.34
CA GLU A 81 -11.02 11.66 -0.73
C GLU A 81 -11.80 10.49 -1.34
N MET A 82 -11.13 9.37 -1.65
CA MET A 82 -11.74 8.16 -2.20
C MET A 82 -12.77 7.57 -1.25
N ASN A 83 -12.47 7.48 0.04
CA ASN A 83 -13.43 7.05 1.05
C ASN A 83 -14.65 7.96 1.08
N ARG A 84 -14.45 9.26 1.22
CA ARG A 84 -15.55 10.26 1.28
C ARG A 84 -16.42 10.25 0.02
N GLU A 85 -15.81 10.13 -1.16
CA GLU A 85 -16.53 10.21 -2.44
C GLU A 85 -17.18 8.89 -2.86
N VAL A 86 -16.64 7.74 -2.36
CA VAL A 86 -17.11 6.41 -2.78
C VAL A 86 -17.44 5.55 -1.57
N PHE A 87 -16.45 5.04 -0.85
CA PHE A 87 -16.62 3.91 0.06
C PHE A 87 -17.59 4.20 1.20
N SER A 88 -17.57 5.39 1.79
CA SER A 88 -18.50 5.79 2.85
C SER A 88 -19.98 5.84 2.43
N ARG A 89 -20.26 5.72 1.13
CA ARG A 89 -21.62 5.76 0.58
C ARG A 89 -22.20 4.39 0.26
N TYR A 90 -21.41 3.33 0.47
CA TYR A 90 -21.80 1.94 0.18
C TYR A 90 -21.49 1.06 1.40
N ASP A 91 -22.24 -0.02 1.52
CA ASP A 91 -21.91 -1.10 2.44
C ASP A 91 -20.89 -2.02 1.74
N CYS A 92 -19.62 -1.68 1.86
CA CYS A 92 -18.52 -2.36 1.18
C CYS A 92 -17.29 -2.43 2.07
N THR A 93 -16.35 -3.31 1.73
CA THR A 93 -15.09 -3.50 2.43
C THR A 93 -13.92 -3.18 1.53
N THR A 94 -12.90 -2.55 2.09
CA THR A 94 -11.68 -2.17 1.37
C THR A 94 -10.45 -2.79 2.00
N VAL A 95 -9.54 -3.33 1.15
CA VAL A 95 -8.24 -3.81 1.58
C VAL A 95 -7.14 -3.27 0.69
N GLY A 96 -6.18 -2.56 1.27
CA GLY A 96 -5.03 -2.01 0.56
C GLY A 96 -3.85 -2.99 0.53
N GLU A 97 -3.13 -3.02 -0.58
CA GLU A 97 -1.83 -3.68 -0.65
C GLU A 97 -0.71 -2.71 -0.24
N GLY A 98 -0.16 -2.92 0.96
CA GLY A 98 0.88 -2.11 1.56
C GLY A 98 2.27 -2.67 1.37
N SER A 99 2.76 -2.76 0.12
CA SER A 99 4.13 -3.22 -0.14
C SER A 99 5.16 -2.27 0.46
N LYS A 100 6.16 -2.83 1.13
CA LYS A 100 7.29 -2.10 1.77
C LYS A 100 6.86 -0.98 2.72
N THR A 101 5.67 -1.09 3.29
CA THR A 101 5.14 -0.13 4.25
C THR A 101 5.57 -0.54 5.66
N ALA A 102 6.16 0.37 6.41
CA ALA A 102 6.48 0.16 7.82
C ALA A 102 5.20 0.12 8.68
N PRO A 103 5.22 -0.56 9.85
CA PRO A 103 4.03 -0.69 10.69
C PRO A 103 3.36 0.65 11.04
N GLU A 104 4.13 1.66 11.44
CA GLU A 104 3.61 2.98 11.82
C GLU A 104 2.97 3.71 10.64
N GLU A 105 3.49 3.49 9.43
CA GLU A 105 2.88 4.03 8.21
C GLU A 105 1.64 3.22 7.84
N GLY A 106 1.73 1.88 7.96
CA GLY A 106 0.61 0.98 7.70
C GLY A 106 -0.61 1.29 8.54
N TRP A 107 -0.43 1.64 9.82
CA TRP A 107 -1.52 2.06 10.69
C TRP A 107 -2.29 3.26 10.14
N LYS A 108 -1.61 4.21 9.52
CA LYS A 108 -2.28 5.41 8.98
C LYS A 108 -3.32 5.10 7.91
N PHE A 109 -3.17 4.01 7.15
CA PHE A 109 -4.14 3.61 6.13
C PHE A 109 -5.45 3.12 6.71
N ILE A 110 -5.43 2.57 7.94
CA ILE A 110 -6.57 1.86 8.53
C ILE A 110 -7.07 2.47 9.84
N ALA A 111 -6.39 3.49 10.36
CA ALA A 111 -6.82 4.17 11.58
C ALA A 111 -8.23 4.75 11.41
N PRO A 112 -9.19 4.39 12.29
CA PRO A 112 -10.61 4.75 12.10
C PRO A 112 -10.87 6.25 11.97
N GLU A 113 -10.11 7.07 12.68
CA GLU A 113 -10.22 8.53 12.66
C GLU A 113 -9.78 9.14 11.32
N ARG A 114 -9.03 8.40 10.51
CA ARG A 114 -8.55 8.87 9.21
C ARG A 114 -9.53 8.63 8.09
N GLN A 115 -10.41 7.65 8.25
CA GLN A 115 -11.45 7.33 7.27
C GLN A 115 -10.84 7.11 5.87
N GLU A 116 -9.91 6.18 5.77
CA GLU A 116 -9.23 5.83 4.52
C GLU A 116 -9.66 4.44 4.06
N LEU A 117 -9.04 3.38 4.57
CA LEU A 117 -9.32 1.97 4.24
C LEU A 117 -9.73 1.19 5.49
N ASP A 118 -10.39 0.03 5.29
CA ASP A 118 -10.78 -0.84 6.40
C ASP A 118 -9.65 -1.77 6.81
N MET A 119 -8.86 -2.23 5.84
CA MET A 119 -7.77 -3.18 6.07
C MET A 119 -6.55 -2.85 5.19
N LEU A 120 -5.39 -3.29 5.66
CA LEU A 120 -4.14 -3.28 4.90
C LEU A 120 -3.45 -4.62 5.08
N TYR A 121 -2.96 -5.23 4.01
CA TYR A 121 -2.02 -6.33 4.13
C TYR A 121 -0.62 -5.92 3.70
N HIS A 122 0.39 -6.49 4.34
CA HIS A 122 1.79 -6.17 4.14
C HIS A 122 2.59 -7.39 3.69
N PHE A 123 3.81 -7.16 3.20
CA PHE A 123 4.70 -8.21 2.70
C PHE A 123 5.77 -8.62 3.71
N GLY A 124 5.68 -8.19 4.96
CA GLY A 124 6.71 -8.42 5.98
C GLY A 124 7.15 -9.87 6.10
N ALA A 125 6.22 -10.82 6.04
CA ALA A 125 6.57 -12.25 6.07
C ALA A 125 7.34 -12.71 4.82
N ALA A 126 7.02 -12.15 3.64
CA ALA A 126 7.74 -12.44 2.39
C ALA A 126 9.13 -11.78 2.38
N ASP A 127 9.24 -10.59 2.95
CA ASP A 127 10.49 -9.83 3.01
C ASP A 127 11.52 -10.49 3.94
N ILE A 128 11.10 -11.11 5.06
CA ILE A 128 11.97 -11.90 5.94
C ILE A 128 12.73 -12.99 5.15
N ARG A 129 12.08 -13.63 4.19
CA ARG A 129 12.72 -14.63 3.32
C ARG A 129 13.83 -14.04 2.45
N ASN A 130 13.67 -12.79 2.02
CA ASN A 130 14.64 -12.12 1.17
C ASN A 130 15.87 -11.64 1.95
N GLU A 131 15.71 -11.38 3.24
CA GLU A 131 16.79 -10.91 4.12
C GLU A 131 17.65 -12.04 4.70
N THR A 132 17.10 -13.24 4.82
CA THR A 132 17.82 -14.42 5.31
C THR A 132 18.35 -15.24 4.14
N GLU A 133 19.58 -14.96 3.67
CA GLU A 133 20.26 -15.76 2.65
C GLU A 133 20.62 -17.19 3.08
N ALA A 134 20.41 -17.55 4.33
CA ALA A 134 20.70 -18.86 4.86
C ALA A 134 19.43 -19.54 5.37
N ASP A 135 19.14 -20.71 4.81
CA ASP A 135 18.25 -21.69 5.44
C ASP A 135 18.68 -21.86 6.90
N ASP A 136 17.73 -21.86 7.84
CA ASP A 136 18.05 -22.24 9.21
C ASP A 136 18.70 -23.64 9.18
N PRO A 137 20.00 -23.76 9.50
CA PRO A 137 20.72 -25.01 9.35
C PRO A 137 20.18 -26.14 10.25
N ALA A 138 19.39 -25.79 11.27
CA ALA A 138 18.79 -26.75 12.20
C ALA A 138 17.48 -27.36 11.67
N THR A 139 16.74 -26.64 10.84
CA THR A 139 15.39 -27.05 10.42
C THR A 139 15.23 -27.17 8.90
N GLY A 140 16.17 -26.66 8.10
CA GLY A 140 16.04 -26.55 6.64
C GLY A 140 14.88 -25.67 6.19
N ILE A 141 14.28 -24.90 7.09
CA ILE A 141 13.16 -23.99 6.80
C ILE A 141 13.73 -22.63 6.41
N PRO A 142 13.33 -22.04 5.27
CA PRO A 142 13.88 -20.76 4.80
C PRO A 142 13.35 -19.55 5.61
N TYR A 143 12.76 -19.77 6.78
CA TYR A 143 12.21 -18.74 7.63
C TYR A 143 12.70 -18.86 9.06
N SER A 144 13.18 -17.75 9.63
CA SER A 144 13.37 -17.63 11.05
C SER A 144 12.02 -17.40 11.75
N LEU A 145 11.55 -18.39 12.53
CA LEU A 145 10.34 -18.23 13.36
C LEU A 145 10.46 -17.03 14.32
N LEU A 146 11.66 -16.74 14.79
CA LEU A 146 11.91 -15.60 15.66
C LEU A 146 11.73 -14.28 14.91
N ALA A 147 12.24 -14.17 13.68
CA ALA A 147 12.05 -12.99 12.85
C ALA A 147 10.56 -12.78 12.51
N LEU A 148 9.85 -13.84 12.17
CA LEU A 148 8.41 -13.80 11.94
C LEU A 148 7.64 -13.29 13.16
N LYS A 149 7.93 -13.82 14.35
CA LYS A 149 7.29 -13.37 15.61
C LYS A 149 7.60 -11.91 15.92
N ARG A 150 8.83 -11.46 15.68
CA ARG A 150 9.20 -10.04 15.87
C ARG A 150 8.43 -9.14 14.93
N MET A 151 8.36 -9.47 13.67
CA MET A 151 7.61 -8.72 12.68
C MET A 151 6.14 -8.56 13.08
N TYR A 152 5.47 -9.65 13.47
CA TYR A 152 4.08 -9.55 13.95
C TYR A 152 3.95 -8.72 15.22
N ALA A 153 4.88 -8.85 16.17
CA ALA A 153 4.86 -8.05 17.39
C ALA A 153 5.07 -6.54 17.11
N GLU A 154 5.86 -6.18 16.12
CA GLU A 154 6.05 -4.79 15.66
C GLU A 154 4.76 -4.23 15.07
N TRP A 155 4.06 -5.02 14.24
CA TRP A 155 2.77 -4.63 13.70
C TRP A 155 1.69 -4.51 14.77
N ASP A 156 1.59 -5.47 15.70
CA ASP A 156 0.66 -5.40 16.83
C ASP A 156 0.92 -4.17 17.70
N ALA A 157 2.19 -3.84 17.95
CA ALA A 157 2.55 -2.65 18.73
C ALA A 157 2.17 -1.34 18.02
N ALA A 158 2.29 -1.28 16.71
CA ALA A 158 1.93 -0.09 15.93
C ALA A 158 0.42 0.12 15.84
N VAL A 159 -0.35 -0.97 15.79
CA VAL A 159 -1.83 -0.94 15.75
C VAL A 159 -2.41 -0.59 17.12
N GLY A 160 -1.75 -0.97 18.21
CA GLY A 160 -2.22 -0.74 19.57
C GLY A 160 -3.46 -1.53 19.96
N ASP A 161 -3.97 -1.29 21.18
CA ASP A 161 -5.09 -2.07 21.77
C ASP A 161 -6.47 -1.81 21.11
N GLY A 162 -6.57 -1.00 20.09
CA GLY A 162 -7.85 -0.57 19.52
C GLY A 162 -8.00 -0.81 18.00
N GLY A 163 -7.00 -1.35 17.35
CA GLY A 163 -7.05 -1.61 15.92
C GLY A 163 -7.50 -3.03 15.58
N PRO A 164 -8.00 -3.26 14.35
CA PRO A 164 -8.19 -4.61 13.84
C PRO A 164 -6.83 -5.30 13.78
N THR A 165 -6.74 -6.52 14.30
CA THR A 165 -5.55 -7.36 14.14
C THR A 165 -5.26 -7.58 12.65
N PRO A 166 -4.01 -7.48 12.22
CA PRO A 166 -3.62 -7.68 10.83
C PRO A 166 -3.89 -9.11 10.33
#